data_4e90f95d4792c36e7a52c515bd128b4e
#
_entry.id   4e90f95d4792c36e7a52c515bd128b4e
#
_cell.length_a   1.000
_cell.length_b   1.000
_cell.length_c   1.000
_cell.angle_alpha   90.00
_cell.angle_beta   90.00
_cell.angle_gamma   90.00
#
_symmetry.space_group_name_H-M   'P 1'
#
loop_
_entity.id
_entity.type
_entity.pdbx_description
1 polymer ?
#
loop_
_entity_poly.entity_id
_entity_poly.type
_entity_poly.pdbx_seq_one_letter_code
_entity_poly.pdbx_strand_id
1 'polypeptide(L)'
;MTKRRVALAVPLLAVLISAPARAQIIEQVLVNVNGDILTKTEFEQRQIAVLRTRPELANVTPESLELQKAIGEVTPQLILDAVDELLLIQRGRELGLVLGDEQFASILENIKKSNNLTDSAQFEAALKQEGLTMADLRRSLERQMLASEAQRRDVVEKISVTEAEAQAYYEVNKKDFTTPSEVTLREIFIEVPVSDRGINVAEDDAAQAEAEALRKRLLAGEPFPRLAADASDAPSKANGGLIGPISRDELATALQTQLDAMKIGEITGVIRTTRGYQILKLESRTETKIRTFDEARSDISNKVGESKMTGERLKYLERLRGLATITWRNDELKKAYDQALAARQRTLAG
;
A
#
# COMPACT_ATOMS: atom_id res chain seq x y z
N MET A 1 -40.45 -72.71 -66.64
CA MET A 1 -40.43 -71.25 -66.40
C MET A 1 -40.20 -70.97 -64.89
N THR A 2 -38.95 -70.81 -64.49
CA THR A 2 -38.54 -70.77 -63.09
C THR A 2 -38.22 -69.32 -62.72
N LYS A 3 -39.04 -68.73 -61.84
CA LYS A 3 -38.83 -67.38 -61.32
C LYS A 3 -37.82 -67.38 -60.16
N ARG A 4 -36.59 -66.92 -60.39
CA ARG A 4 -35.62 -66.66 -59.35
C ARG A 4 -35.98 -65.36 -58.58
N ARG A 5 -36.17 -65.51 -57.26
CA ARG A 5 -36.32 -64.40 -56.33
C ARG A 5 -34.91 -63.98 -55.86
N VAL A 6 -34.56 -62.79 -56.17
CA VAL A 6 -33.29 -62.12 -55.68
C VAL A 6 -33.68 -61.54 -54.33
N ALA A 7 -33.00 -61.99 -53.29
CA ALA A 7 -33.13 -61.43 -51.95
C ALA A 7 -32.06 -60.26 -51.83
N LEU A 8 -32.55 -59.05 -51.67
CA LEU A 8 -31.66 -57.88 -51.37
C LEU A 8 -31.36 -57.87 -49.87
N ALA A 9 -30.12 -58.15 -49.52
CA ALA A 9 -29.62 -57.94 -48.14
C ALA A 9 -29.26 -56.47 -47.95
N VAL A 10 -29.99 -55.79 -47.07
CA VAL A 10 -29.68 -54.42 -46.62
C VAL A 10 -28.71 -54.54 -45.46
N PRO A 11 -27.51 -53.96 -45.52
CA PRO A 11 -26.62 -53.88 -44.35
C PRO A 11 -27.13 -52.85 -43.36
N LEU A 12 -27.43 -53.28 -42.13
CA LEU A 12 -27.78 -52.45 -40.99
C LEU A 12 -26.51 -51.73 -40.52
N LEU A 13 -26.36 -50.41 -40.90
CA LEU A 13 -25.29 -49.54 -40.46
C LEU A 13 -25.57 -49.13 -39.01
N ALA A 14 -24.92 -49.76 -38.05
CA ALA A 14 -24.95 -49.36 -36.65
C ALA A 14 -24.18 -48.04 -36.48
N VAL A 15 -24.92 -46.92 -36.39
CA VAL A 15 -24.35 -45.63 -36.01
C VAL A 15 -24.04 -45.69 -34.51
N LEU A 16 -22.78 -45.89 -34.16
CA LEU A 16 -22.24 -45.65 -32.81
C LEU A 16 -22.35 -44.16 -32.50
N ILE A 17 -23.41 -43.76 -31.81
CA ILE A 17 -23.53 -42.44 -31.21
C ILE A 17 -22.51 -42.40 -30.06
N SER A 18 -21.29 -41.90 -30.33
CA SER A 18 -20.36 -41.55 -29.31
C SER A 18 -20.92 -40.31 -28.57
N ALA A 19 -21.53 -40.57 -27.41
CA ALA A 19 -21.87 -39.49 -26.47
C ALA A 19 -20.59 -38.73 -26.13
N PRO A 20 -20.57 -37.39 -26.21
CA PRO A 20 -19.40 -36.62 -25.75
C PRO A 20 -19.21 -36.95 -24.27
N ALA A 21 -18.10 -37.60 -23.94
CA ALA A 21 -17.66 -37.74 -22.56
C ALA A 21 -17.51 -36.29 -22.02
N ARG A 22 -18.50 -35.87 -21.22
CA ARG A 22 -18.31 -34.64 -20.42
C ARG A 22 -17.12 -34.93 -19.54
N ALA A 23 -15.99 -34.25 -19.82
CA ALA A 23 -14.85 -34.24 -18.93
C ALA A 23 -15.37 -33.77 -17.58
N GLN A 24 -15.49 -34.65 -16.63
CA GLN A 24 -15.80 -34.32 -15.26
C GLN A 24 -14.54 -33.62 -14.76
N ILE A 25 -14.63 -32.31 -14.55
CA ILE A 25 -13.54 -31.57 -13.94
C ILE A 25 -13.40 -32.11 -12.52
N ILE A 26 -12.44 -33.01 -12.34
CA ILE A 26 -12.10 -33.53 -11.01
C ILE A 26 -11.32 -32.39 -10.35
N GLU A 27 -11.96 -31.72 -9.42
CA GLU A 27 -11.34 -30.60 -8.67
C GLU A 27 -10.19 -31.17 -7.82
N GLN A 28 -8.97 -30.68 -8.09
CA GLN A 28 -7.77 -31.15 -7.39
C GLN A 28 -7.66 -30.48 -6.03
N VAL A 29 -7.64 -31.29 -4.97
CA VAL A 29 -7.33 -30.82 -3.61
C VAL A 29 -5.83 -30.52 -3.50
N LEU A 30 -5.46 -29.34 -3.03
CA LEU A 30 -4.08 -28.91 -2.80
C LEU A 30 -3.64 -29.14 -1.36
N VAL A 31 -4.48 -28.76 -0.41
CA VAL A 31 -4.25 -28.94 1.02
C VAL A 31 -5.57 -29.19 1.74
N ASN A 32 -5.51 -30.00 2.78
CA ASN A 32 -6.60 -30.23 3.74
C ASN A 32 -6.14 -29.71 5.11
N VAL A 33 -6.96 -28.86 5.73
CA VAL A 33 -6.72 -28.26 7.04
C VAL A 33 -7.88 -28.66 7.95
N ASN A 34 -7.66 -29.58 8.88
CA ASN A 34 -8.69 -30.11 9.81
C ASN A 34 -9.99 -30.60 9.14
N GLY A 35 -9.93 -31.04 7.89
CA GLY A 35 -11.10 -31.45 7.10
C GLY A 35 -11.59 -30.43 6.09
N ASP A 36 -11.34 -29.12 6.25
CA ASP A 36 -11.59 -28.12 5.21
C ASP A 36 -10.51 -28.20 4.13
N ILE A 37 -10.91 -28.07 2.86
CA ILE A 37 -10.00 -28.22 1.72
C ILE A 37 -9.80 -26.89 0.99
N LEU A 38 -8.59 -26.70 0.46
CA LEU A 38 -8.30 -25.71 -0.57
C LEU A 38 -8.10 -26.44 -1.89
N THR A 39 -8.86 -26.06 -2.90
CA THR A 39 -8.78 -26.65 -4.23
C THR A 39 -7.87 -25.84 -5.15
N LYS A 40 -7.45 -26.46 -6.25
CA LYS A 40 -6.63 -25.82 -7.28
C LYS A 40 -7.36 -24.61 -7.88
N THR A 41 -8.63 -24.77 -8.23
CA THR A 41 -9.44 -23.71 -8.82
C THR A 41 -9.56 -22.50 -7.89
N GLU A 42 -9.86 -22.74 -6.61
CA GLU A 42 -9.90 -21.65 -5.61
C GLU A 42 -8.56 -20.91 -5.47
N PHE A 43 -7.47 -21.66 -5.47
CA PHE A 43 -6.15 -21.08 -5.33
C PHE A 43 -5.72 -20.26 -6.55
N GLU A 44 -5.97 -20.78 -7.76
CA GLU A 44 -5.72 -20.06 -9.02
C GLU A 44 -6.54 -18.77 -9.12
N GLN A 45 -7.81 -18.79 -8.67
CA GLN A 45 -8.62 -17.57 -8.60
C GLN A 45 -8.01 -16.50 -7.68
N ARG A 46 -7.46 -16.91 -6.54
CA ARG A 46 -6.75 -15.99 -5.63
C ARG A 46 -5.50 -15.40 -6.28
N GLN A 47 -4.73 -16.21 -7.00
CA GLN A 47 -3.56 -15.73 -7.76
C GLN A 47 -3.97 -14.71 -8.82
N ILE A 48 -4.99 -15.02 -9.62
CA ILE A 48 -5.53 -14.13 -10.65
C ILE A 48 -6.01 -12.81 -10.02
N ALA A 49 -6.73 -12.85 -8.90
CA ALA A 49 -7.23 -11.65 -8.23
C ALA A 49 -6.11 -10.71 -7.82
N VAL A 50 -5.00 -11.24 -7.27
CA VAL A 50 -3.83 -10.43 -6.88
C VAL A 50 -3.07 -9.91 -8.11
N LEU A 51 -2.90 -10.76 -9.13
CA LEU A 51 -2.15 -10.38 -10.33
C LEU A 51 -2.87 -9.33 -11.19
N ARG A 52 -4.21 -9.32 -11.19
CA ARG A 52 -5.01 -8.26 -11.86
C ARG A 52 -4.78 -6.86 -11.29
N THR A 53 -4.30 -6.74 -10.07
CA THR A 53 -3.98 -5.43 -9.46
C THR A 53 -2.63 -4.87 -9.90
N ARG A 54 -1.84 -5.64 -10.69
CA ARG A 54 -0.52 -5.24 -11.19
C ARG A 54 -0.63 -4.69 -12.61
N PRO A 55 -0.48 -3.37 -12.82
CA PRO A 55 -0.63 -2.76 -14.16
C PRO A 55 0.33 -3.32 -15.20
N GLU A 56 1.54 -3.71 -14.78
CA GLU A 56 2.58 -4.29 -15.63
C GLU A 56 2.18 -5.64 -16.26
N LEU A 57 1.19 -6.32 -15.68
CA LEU A 57 0.71 -7.61 -16.18
C LEU A 57 -0.55 -7.52 -17.06
N ALA A 58 -1.08 -6.32 -17.29
CA ALA A 58 -2.35 -6.13 -18.00
C ALA A 58 -2.37 -6.67 -19.45
N ASN A 59 -1.20 -6.72 -20.12
CA ASN A 59 -1.06 -7.11 -21.53
C ASN A 59 -0.17 -8.35 -21.73
N VAL A 60 0.16 -9.10 -20.68
CA VAL A 60 0.99 -10.30 -20.80
C VAL A 60 0.17 -11.51 -21.23
N THR A 61 0.77 -12.40 -22.01
CA THR A 61 0.13 -13.67 -22.41
C THR A 61 0.19 -14.70 -21.27
N PRO A 62 -0.74 -15.69 -21.23
CA PRO A 62 -0.74 -16.71 -20.19
C PRO A 62 0.54 -17.53 -20.08
N GLU A 63 1.28 -17.68 -21.18
CA GLU A 63 2.52 -18.45 -21.24
C GLU A 63 3.78 -17.61 -21.02
N SER A 64 3.65 -16.32 -20.74
CA SER A 64 4.81 -15.42 -20.59
C SER A 64 5.64 -15.75 -19.35
N LEU A 65 6.95 -15.60 -19.47
CA LEU A 65 7.88 -15.76 -18.33
C LEU A 65 7.60 -14.75 -17.21
N GLU A 66 7.15 -13.56 -17.59
CA GLU A 66 6.80 -12.50 -16.63
C GLU A 66 5.62 -12.92 -15.75
N LEU A 67 4.58 -13.50 -16.35
CA LEU A 67 3.43 -14.00 -15.59
C LEU A 67 3.83 -15.17 -14.69
N GLN A 68 4.62 -16.12 -15.19
CA GLN A 68 5.10 -17.26 -14.40
C GLN A 68 5.93 -16.79 -13.21
N LYS A 69 6.82 -15.81 -13.41
CA LYS A 69 7.61 -15.20 -12.34
C LYS A 69 6.71 -14.52 -11.31
N ALA A 70 5.75 -13.71 -11.75
CA ALA A 70 4.82 -13.02 -10.88
C ALA A 70 3.95 -14.01 -10.06
N ILE A 71 3.49 -15.12 -10.66
CA ILE A 71 2.82 -16.21 -9.95
C ILE A 71 3.73 -16.79 -8.86
N GLY A 72 5.00 -17.08 -9.20
CA GLY A 72 5.97 -17.61 -8.25
C GLY A 72 6.22 -16.68 -7.06
N GLU A 73 6.25 -15.37 -7.28
CA GLU A 73 6.44 -14.34 -6.25
C GLU A 73 5.26 -14.26 -5.26
N VAL A 74 4.02 -14.36 -5.75
CA VAL A 74 2.83 -14.22 -4.89
C VAL A 74 2.43 -15.53 -4.21
N THR A 75 2.77 -16.68 -4.79
CA THR A 75 2.36 -18.00 -4.33
C THR A 75 2.69 -18.28 -2.86
N PRO A 76 3.91 -18.00 -2.34
CA PRO A 76 4.24 -18.33 -0.95
C PRO A 76 3.35 -17.60 0.05
N GLN A 77 3.09 -16.33 -0.15
CA GLN A 77 2.23 -15.57 0.75
C GLN A 77 0.77 -15.97 0.63
N LEU A 78 0.27 -16.18 -0.59
CA LEU A 78 -1.12 -16.57 -0.84
C LEU A 78 -1.48 -17.93 -0.25
N ILE A 79 -0.58 -18.92 -0.34
CA ILE A 79 -0.86 -20.25 0.24
C ILE A 79 -0.83 -20.20 1.78
N LEU A 80 0.04 -19.41 2.37
CA LEU A 80 0.06 -19.18 3.82
C LEU A 80 -1.22 -18.50 4.29
N ASP A 81 -1.64 -17.45 3.60
CA ASP A 81 -2.87 -16.70 3.93
C ASP A 81 -4.13 -17.56 3.72
N ALA A 82 -4.15 -18.43 2.71
CA ALA A 82 -5.27 -19.35 2.50
C ALA A 82 -5.41 -20.39 3.63
N VAL A 83 -4.30 -20.93 4.12
CA VAL A 83 -4.31 -21.83 5.29
C VAL A 83 -4.76 -21.08 6.55
N ASP A 84 -4.24 -19.88 6.78
CA ASP A 84 -4.61 -19.03 7.91
C ASP A 84 -6.10 -18.69 7.89
N GLU A 85 -6.65 -18.35 6.72
CA GLU A 85 -8.08 -18.08 6.55
C GLU A 85 -8.94 -19.31 6.91
N LEU A 86 -8.57 -20.51 6.45
CA LEU A 86 -9.29 -21.73 6.81
C LEU A 86 -9.32 -21.94 8.32
N LEU A 87 -8.19 -21.74 8.99
CA LEU A 87 -8.11 -21.86 10.45
C LEU A 87 -8.98 -20.83 11.17
N LEU A 88 -8.99 -19.60 10.69
CA LEU A 88 -9.84 -18.53 11.26
C LEU A 88 -11.32 -18.82 11.05
N ILE A 89 -11.73 -19.32 9.88
CA ILE A 89 -13.11 -19.73 9.59
C ILE A 89 -13.54 -20.86 10.54
N GLN A 90 -12.71 -21.86 10.73
CA GLN A 90 -12.97 -22.96 11.67
C GLN A 90 -13.16 -22.43 13.07
N ARG A 91 -12.26 -21.53 13.50
CA ARG A 91 -12.39 -20.90 14.80
C ARG A 91 -13.67 -20.08 14.95
N GLY A 92 -14.08 -19.35 13.90
CA GLY A 92 -15.37 -18.67 13.87
C GLY A 92 -16.55 -19.60 14.07
N ARG A 93 -16.54 -20.78 13.42
CA ARG A 93 -17.57 -21.82 13.61
C ARG A 93 -17.56 -22.38 15.06
N GLU A 94 -16.38 -22.65 15.63
CA GLU A 94 -16.25 -23.08 17.02
C GLU A 94 -16.81 -22.06 18.01
N LEU A 95 -16.69 -20.76 17.72
CA LEU A 95 -17.27 -19.67 18.49
C LEU A 95 -18.80 -19.53 18.30
N GLY A 96 -19.42 -20.38 17.48
CA GLY A 96 -20.84 -20.35 17.18
C GLY A 96 -21.29 -19.16 16.32
N LEU A 97 -20.35 -18.57 15.56
CA LEU A 97 -20.67 -17.44 14.68
C LEU A 97 -21.42 -17.92 13.44
N VAL A 98 -22.44 -17.17 13.04
CA VAL A 98 -23.27 -17.45 11.86
C VAL A 98 -23.66 -16.13 11.22
N LEU A 99 -23.64 -16.06 9.89
CA LEU A 99 -24.18 -14.91 9.15
C LEU A 99 -25.71 -15.03 9.07
N GLY A 100 -26.41 -14.31 9.94
CA GLY A 100 -27.86 -14.26 9.95
C GLY A 100 -28.45 -13.59 8.70
N ASP A 101 -29.72 -13.90 8.39
CA ASP A 101 -30.38 -13.39 7.16
C ASP A 101 -30.51 -11.86 7.18
N GLU A 102 -30.84 -11.27 8.33
CA GLU A 102 -30.92 -9.81 8.47
C GLU A 102 -29.57 -9.13 8.28
N GLN A 103 -28.51 -9.71 8.83
CA GLN A 103 -27.14 -9.20 8.67
C GLN A 103 -26.69 -9.32 7.21
N PHE A 104 -26.95 -10.46 6.57
CA PHE A 104 -26.67 -10.64 5.15
C PHE A 104 -27.43 -9.62 4.30
N ALA A 105 -28.71 -9.39 4.55
CA ALA A 105 -29.50 -8.40 3.81
C ALA A 105 -28.93 -6.98 3.96
N SER A 106 -28.52 -6.60 5.17
CA SER A 106 -27.89 -5.30 5.43
C SER A 106 -26.58 -5.12 4.68
N ILE A 107 -25.71 -6.15 4.68
CA ILE A 107 -24.44 -6.13 3.95
C ILE A 107 -24.72 -6.02 2.43
N LEU A 108 -25.67 -6.80 1.93
CA LEU A 108 -26.07 -6.80 0.53
C LEU A 108 -26.53 -5.43 0.06
N GLU A 109 -27.37 -4.75 0.84
CA GLU A 109 -27.83 -3.39 0.54
C GLU A 109 -26.68 -2.38 0.52
N ASN A 110 -25.72 -2.50 1.42
CA ASN A 110 -24.52 -1.66 1.42
C ASN A 110 -23.66 -1.91 0.16
N ILE A 111 -23.48 -3.17 -0.24
CA ILE A 111 -22.74 -3.52 -1.46
C ILE A 111 -23.43 -2.94 -2.68
N LYS A 112 -24.75 -3.10 -2.80
CA LYS A 112 -25.56 -2.53 -3.89
C LYS A 112 -25.40 -1.00 -3.97
N LYS A 113 -25.53 -0.30 -2.85
CA LYS A 113 -25.36 1.17 -2.77
C LYS A 113 -23.96 1.61 -3.17
N SER A 114 -22.93 0.98 -2.65
CA SER A 114 -21.53 1.33 -2.95
C SER A 114 -21.14 1.13 -4.41
N ASN A 115 -21.82 0.21 -5.10
CA ASN A 115 -21.59 -0.07 -6.53
C ASN A 115 -22.61 0.62 -7.45
N ASN A 116 -23.52 1.45 -6.92
CA ASN A 116 -24.60 2.08 -7.66
C ASN A 116 -25.53 1.07 -8.38
N LEU A 117 -25.71 -0.13 -7.82
CA LEU A 117 -26.52 -1.25 -8.33
C LEU A 117 -27.70 -1.48 -7.40
N THR A 118 -28.52 -0.45 -7.17
CA THR A 118 -29.67 -0.55 -6.23
C THR A 118 -30.80 -1.42 -6.74
N ASP A 119 -30.93 -1.58 -8.05
CA ASP A 119 -31.86 -2.53 -8.65
C ASP A 119 -31.37 -3.99 -8.52
N SER A 120 -32.25 -4.87 -8.00
CA SER A 120 -31.88 -6.26 -7.73
C SER A 120 -31.57 -7.06 -9.00
N ALA A 121 -32.27 -6.80 -10.11
CA ALA A 121 -32.05 -7.53 -11.35
C ALA A 121 -30.70 -7.11 -11.99
N GLN A 122 -30.36 -5.82 -11.91
CA GLN A 122 -29.06 -5.33 -12.37
C GLN A 122 -27.92 -5.90 -11.51
N PHE A 123 -28.11 -5.98 -10.20
CA PHE A 123 -27.11 -6.58 -9.30
C PHE A 123 -26.89 -8.08 -9.58
N GLU A 124 -27.98 -8.86 -9.77
CA GLU A 124 -27.87 -10.28 -10.13
C GLU A 124 -27.21 -10.48 -11.50
N ALA A 125 -27.50 -9.61 -12.47
CA ALA A 125 -26.85 -9.62 -13.78
C ALA A 125 -25.35 -9.35 -13.66
N ALA A 126 -24.94 -8.40 -12.82
CA ALA A 126 -23.52 -8.09 -12.54
C ALA A 126 -22.81 -9.28 -11.88
N LEU A 127 -23.43 -9.92 -10.87
CA LEU A 127 -22.88 -11.13 -10.26
C LEU A 127 -22.69 -12.24 -11.31
N LYS A 128 -23.68 -12.45 -12.19
CA LYS A 128 -23.61 -13.47 -13.24
C LYS A 128 -22.50 -13.17 -14.26
N GLN A 129 -22.23 -11.90 -14.56
CA GLN A 129 -21.09 -11.52 -15.42
C GLN A 129 -19.75 -11.89 -14.79
N GLU A 130 -19.64 -11.80 -13.46
CA GLU A 130 -18.48 -12.26 -12.70
C GLU A 130 -18.46 -13.79 -12.46
N GLY A 131 -19.44 -14.52 -12.98
CA GLY A 131 -19.56 -15.97 -12.80
C GLY A 131 -20.02 -16.40 -11.41
N LEU A 132 -20.63 -15.51 -10.63
CA LEU A 132 -21.05 -15.73 -9.25
C LEU A 132 -22.57 -15.86 -9.15
N THR A 133 -23.01 -16.64 -8.16
CA THR A 133 -24.42 -16.70 -7.73
C THR A 133 -24.58 -15.94 -6.39
N MET A 134 -25.83 -15.63 -6.02
CA MET A 134 -26.15 -15.09 -4.70
C MET A 134 -25.70 -16.03 -3.56
N ALA A 135 -25.77 -17.34 -3.78
CA ALA A 135 -25.28 -18.33 -2.82
C ALA A 135 -23.75 -18.29 -2.66
N ASP A 136 -23.01 -18.05 -3.75
CA ASP A 136 -21.56 -17.88 -3.72
C ASP A 136 -21.17 -16.60 -2.99
N LEU A 137 -21.87 -15.51 -3.26
CA LEU A 137 -21.68 -14.24 -2.55
C LEU A 137 -21.93 -14.42 -1.04
N ARG A 138 -23.04 -15.06 -0.66
CA ARG A 138 -23.36 -15.32 0.75
C ARG A 138 -22.26 -16.15 1.42
N ARG A 139 -21.80 -17.23 0.79
CA ARG A 139 -20.71 -18.07 1.32
C ARG A 139 -19.41 -17.27 1.48
N SER A 140 -19.08 -16.42 0.52
CA SER A 140 -17.88 -15.57 0.60
C SER A 140 -17.96 -14.58 1.76
N LEU A 141 -19.10 -13.89 1.92
CA LEU A 141 -19.33 -12.96 3.01
C LEU A 141 -19.35 -13.67 4.38
N GLU A 142 -19.94 -14.86 4.47
CA GLU A 142 -19.91 -15.65 5.70
C GLU A 142 -18.48 -16.06 6.08
N ARG A 143 -17.68 -16.55 5.13
CA ARG A 143 -16.26 -16.89 5.36
C ARG A 143 -15.48 -15.68 5.87
N GLN A 144 -15.66 -14.54 5.21
CA GLN A 144 -15.00 -13.29 5.61
C GLN A 144 -15.42 -12.84 7.02
N MET A 145 -16.71 -12.90 7.31
CA MET A 145 -17.25 -12.55 8.63
C MET A 145 -16.70 -13.49 9.70
N LEU A 146 -16.74 -14.80 9.48
CA LEU A 146 -16.21 -15.79 10.43
C LEU A 146 -14.74 -15.54 10.75
N ALA A 147 -13.92 -15.32 9.73
CA ALA A 147 -12.48 -15.07 9.91
C ALA A 147 -12.21 -13.75 10.66
N SER A 148 -12.90 -12.67 10.29
CA SER A 148 -12.72 -11.35 10.91
C SER A 148 -13.21 -11.32 12.36
N GLU A 149 -14.36 -11.92 12.64
CA GLU A 149 -14.94 -11.97 13.99
C GLU A 149 -14.15 -12.88 14.94
N ALA A 150 -13.64 -14.01 14.44
CA ALA A 150 -12.73 -14.86 15.23
C ALA A 150 -11.48 -14.07 15.66
N GLN A 151 -10.91 -13.33 14.72
CA GLN A 151 -9.74 -12.49 14.97
C GLN A 151 -10.06 -11.33 15.93
N ARG A 152 -11.21 -10.69 15.76
CA ARG A 152 -11.67 -9.61 16.65
C ARG A 152 -11.82 -10.10 18.09
N ARG A 153 -12.55 -11.20 18.31
CA ARG A 153 -12.82 -11.75 19.67
C ARG A 153 -11.58 -12.34 20.33
N ASP A 154 -10.76 -13.04 19.59
CA ASP A 154 -9.62 -13.77 20.18
C ASP A 154 -8.33 -12.92 20.26
N VAL A 155 -8.22 -11.83 19.50
CA VAL A 155 -7.05 -10.97 19.47
C VAL A 155 -7.42 -9.52 19.84
N VAL A 156 -8.22 -8.84 19.01
CA VAL A 156 -8.40 -7.38 19.12
C VAL A 156 -9.01 -6.97 20.45
N GLU A 157 -10.07 -7.65 20.91
CA GLU A 157 -10.75 -7.35 22.18
C GLU A 157 -9.88 -7.62 23.42
N LYS A 158 -8.80 -8.36 23.29
CA LYS A 158 -7.87 -8.68 24.38
C LYS A 158 -6.66 -7.76 24.45
N ILE A 159 -6.51 -6.86 23.45
CA ILE A 159 -5.39 -5.92 23.42
C ILE A 159 -5.73 -4.73 24.33
N SER A 160 -4.83 -4.47 25.25
CA SER A 160 -4.82 -3.25 26.05
C SER A 160 -3.44 -2.61 25.97
N VAL A 161 -3.39 -1.30 25.93
CA VAL A 161 -2.16 -0.52 26.00
C VAL A 161 -2.06 0.02 27.42
N THR A 162 -1.01 -0.41 28.13
CA THR A 162 -0.74 0.10 29.47
C THR A 162 -0.03 1.47 29.39
N GLU A 163 -0.15 2.26 30.44
CA GLU A 163 0.55 3.54 30.58
C GLU A 163 2.06 3.38 30.46
N ALA A 164 2.60 2.31 31.06
CA ALA A 164 4.04 2.02 31.01
C ALA A 164 4.54 1.73 29.57
N GLU A 165 3.76 0.99 28.77
CA GLU A 165 4.07 0.73 27.36
C GLU A 165 4.00 1.99 26.52
N ALA A 166 2.98 2.80 26.75
CA ALA A 166 2.82 4.09 26.05
C ALA A 166 3.99 5.04 26.39
N GLN A 167 4.37 5.12 27.65
CA GLN A 167 5.49 5.96 28.10
C GLN A 167 6.83 5.46 27.51
N ALA A 168 7.08 4.15 27.54
CA ALA A 168 8.28 3.56 26.95
C ALA A 168 8.38 3.84 25.44
N TYR A 169 7.25 3.72 24.71
CA TYR A 169 7.19 4.05 23.30
C TYR A 169 7.53 5.53 23.03
N TYR A 170 6.93 6.43 23.82
CA TYR A 170 7.19 7.86 23.68
C TYR A 170 8.66 8.22 23.89
N GLU A 171 9.31 7.65 24.94
CA GLU A 171 10.71 7.92 25.24
C GLU A 171 11.65 7.50 24.10
N VAL A 172 11.39 6.35 23.48
CA VAL A 172 12.20 5.82 22.37
C VAL A 172 11.94 6.57 21.07
N ASN A 173 10.69 7.05 20.87
CA ASN A 173 10.24 7.64 19.60
C ASN A 173 9.95 9.14 19.69
N LYS A 174 10.63 9.89 20.58
CA LYS A 174 10.42 11.35 20.74
C LYS A 174 10.54 12.15 19.45
N LYS A 175 11.34 11.69 18.51
CA LYS A 175 11.48 12.32 17.19
C LYS A 175 10.15 12.35 16.41
N ASP A 176 9.33 11.30 16.53
CA ASP A 176 8.04 11.21 15.83
C ASP A 176 7.02 12.23 16.36
N PHE A 177 7.26 12.76 17.55
CA PHE A 177 6.41 13.73 18.24
C PHE A 177 7.06 15.13 18.23
N THR A 178 8.12 15.29 17.44
CA THR A 178 8.84 16.55 17.30
C THR A 178 8.42 17.23 15.99
N THR A 179 7.86 18.43 16.10
CA THR A 179 7.67 19.30 14.94
C THR A 179 8.95 20.12 14.78
N PRO A 180 9.70 19.96 13.69
CA PRO A 180 10.92 20.72 13.46
C PRO A 180 10.59 22.21 13.37
N SER A 181 11.59 23.05 13.64
CA SER A 181 11.47 24.47 13.39
C SER A 181 11.31 24.73 11.89
N GLU A 182 10.48 25.71 11.57
CA GLU A 182 10.28 26.20 10.20
C GLU A 182 10.83 27.60 10.06
N VAL A 183 11.32 27.92 8.89
CA VAL A 183 11.77 29.26 8.54
C VAL A 183 10.99 29.78 7.33
N THR A 184 10.61 31.03 7.37
CA THR A 184 10.13 31.79 6.22
C THR A 184 11.18 32.74 5.79
N LEU A 185 11.57 32.71 4.54
CA LEU A 185 12.63 33.50 3.96
C LEU A 185 12.10 34.39 2.84
N ARG A 186 12.89 35.43 2.50
CA ARG A 186 12.82 36.02 1.17
C ARG A 186 14.14 35.80 0.47
N GLU A 187 14.06 35.60 -0.85
CA GLU A 187 15.22 35.39 -1.70
C GLU A 187 15.30 36.42 -2.83
N ILE A 188 16.52 36.82 -3.14
CA ILE A 188 16.89 37.39 -4.43
C ILE A 188 17.91 36.42 -5.02
N PHE A 189 17.64 35.94 -6.21
CA PHE A 189 18.51 35.02 -6.92
C PHE A 189 18.92 35.64 -8.25
N ILE A 190 20.22 35.67 -8.53
CA ILE A 190 20.81 36.12 -9.78
C ILE A 190 21.38 34.91 -10.48
N GLU A 191 20.80 34.54 -11.62
CA GLU A 191 21.18 33.34 -12.36
C GLU A 191 22.50 33.58 -13.12
N VAL A 192 23.37 32.59 -13.12
CA VAL A 192 24.55 32.54 -13.99
C VAL A 192 24.23 31.58 -15.14
N PRO A 193 24.10 32.04 -16.38
CA PRO A 193 23.83 31.20 -17.53
C PRO A 193 24.89 30.12 -17.70
N VAL A 194 24.47 28.89 -17.92
CA VAL A 194 25.35 27.76 -18.21
C VAL A 194 25.24 27.46 -19.71
N SER A 195 26.36 27.57 -20.43
CA SER A 195 26.45 27.15 -21.82
C SER A 195 26.98 25.72 -21.94
N ASP A 196 26.91 25.13 -23.14
CA ASP A 196 27.50 23.81 -23.45
C ASP A 196 29.02 23.74 -23.19
N ARG A 197 29.69 24.89 -23.04
CA ARG A 197 31.11 25.02 -22.71
C ARG A 197 31.38 25.21 -21.22
N GLY A 198 30.35 25.14 -20.40
CA GLY A 198 30.43 25.44 -18.95
C GLY A 198 30.06 26.86 -18.59
N ILE A 199 30.43 27.26 -17.36
CA ILE A 199 30.18 28.61 -16.84
C ILE A 199 31.20 29.59 -17.46
N ASN A 200 30.68 30.73 -17.98
CA ASN A 200 31.50 31.81 -18.47
C ASN A 200 31.95 32.67 -17.27
N VAL A 201 33.24 32.80 -17.07
CA VAL A 201 33.83 33.54 -15.94
C VAL A 201 33.36 35.03 -15.89
N ALA A 202 33.23 35.65 -17.05
CA ALA A 202 32.79 37.06 -17.10
C ALA A 202 31.31 37.24 -16.70
N GLU A 203 30.44 36.23 -17.01
CA GLU A 203 29.03 36.21 -16.60
C GLU A 203 28.90 35.86 -15.12
N ASP A 204 29.75 34.99 -14.60
CA ASP A 204 29.80 34.66 -13.17
C ASP A 204 30.23 35.88 -12.35
N ASP A 205 31.30 36.59 -12.76
CA ASP A 205 31.77 37.82 -12.11
C ASP A 205 30.72 38.93 -12.16
N ALA A 206 30.02 39.07 -13.28
CA ALA A 206 28.95 40.07 -13.44
C ALA A 206 27.77 39.78 -12.50
N ALA A 207 27.30 38.52 -12.43
CA ALA A 207 26.24 38.12 -11.53
C ALA A 207 26.61 38.28 -10.05
N GLN A 208 27.86 37.99 -9.69
CA GLN A 208 28.36 38.24 -8.35
C GLN A 208 28.34 39.75 -8.00
N ALA A 209 28.83 40.57 -8.91
CA ALA A 209 28.86 42.02 -8.71
C ALA A 209 27.45 42.63 -8.59
N GLU A 210 26.48 42.09 -9.37
CA GLU A 210 25.09 42.47 -9.28
C GLU A 210 24.48 42.09 -7.92
N ALA A 211 24.68 40.84 -7.49
CA ALA A 211 24.20 40.38 -6.19
C ALA A 211 24.79 41.20 -5.05
N GLU A 212 26.08 41.57 -5.10
CA GLU A 212 26.71 42.43 -4.11
C GLU A 212 26.15 43.86 -4.12
N ALA A 213 25.84 44.39 -5.30
CA ALA A 213 25.22 45.71 -5.43
C ALA A 213 23.81 45.72 -4.83
N LEU A 214 23.02 44.70 -5.11
CA LEU A 214 21.68 44.51 -4.52
C LEU A 214 21.77 44.39 -3.00
N ARG A 215 22.71 43.59 -2.51
CA ARG A 215 22.93 43.48 -1.06
C ARG A 215 23.27 44.83 -0.41
N LYS A 216 24.08 45.65 -1.04
CA LYS A 216 24.40 47.03 -0.53
C LYS A 216 23.13 47.86 -0.46
N ARG A 217 22.26 47.82 -1.45
CA ARG A 217 20.98 48.55 -1.47
C ARG A 217 20.04 48.05 -0.35
N LEU A 218 19.98 46.75 -0.11
CA LEU A 218 19.22 46.17 1.02
C LEU A 218 19.73 46.65 2.36
N LEU A 219 21.07 46.72 2.54
CA LEU A 219 21.70 47.25 3.77
C LEU A 219 21.48 48.74 3.94
N ALA A 220 21.28 49.48 2.84
CA ALA A 220 20.92 50.90 2.87
C ALA A 220 19.44 51.16 3.19
N GLY A 221 18.62 50.06 3.38
CA GLY A 221 17.24 50.17 3.80
C GLY A 221 16.20 50.07 2.67
N GLU A 222 16.62 49.75 1.44
CA GLU A 222 15.67 49.54 0.36
C GLU A 222 14.81 48.30 0.61
N PRO A 223 13.47 48.33 0.35
CA PRO A 223 12.61 47.23 0.69
C PRO A 223 12.93 45.97 -0.10
N PHE A 224 13.19 44.86 0.59
CA PHE A 224 13.53 43.58 0.00
C PHE A 224 12.49 43.11 -1.04
N PRO A 225 11.16 43.18 -0.78
CA PRO A 225 10.13 42.73 -1.77
C PRO A 225 10.22 43.49 -3.09
N ARG A 226 10.57 44.77 -3.05
CA ARG A 226 10.72 45.61 -4.25
C ARG A 226 11.94 45.17 -5.07
N LEU A 227 13.09 45.02 -4.41
CA LEU A 227 14.32 44.59 -5.08
C LEU A 227 14.18 43.17 -5.64
N ALA A 228 13.51 42.28 -4.92
CA ALA A 228 13.23 40.92 -5.41
C ALA A 228 12.33 40.96 -6.67
N ALA A 229 11.28 41.77 -6.68
CA ALA A 229 10.40 41.91 -7.83
C ALA A 229 11.10 42.50 -9.06
N ASP A 230 12.03 43.48 -8.82
CA ASP A 230 12.71 44.20 -9.88
C ASP A 230 13.90 43.43 -10.48
N ALA A 231 14.65 42.68 -9.67
CA ALA A 231 15.97 42.16 -10.05
C ALA A 231 16.17 40.65 -9.85
N SER A 232 15.26 39.93 -9.17
CA SER A 232 15.43 38.48 -8.96
C SER A 232 15.05 37.65 -10.19
N ASP A 233 15.86 36.66 -10.48
CA ASP A 233 15.52 35.61 -11.48
C ASP A 233 14.72 34.46 -10.91
N ALA A 234 14.55 34.40 -9.58
CA ALA A 234 13.75 33.34 -8.93
C ALA A 234 12.25 33.48 -9.24
N PRO A 235 11.52 32.37 -9.35
CA PRO A 235 10.05 32.41 -9.49
C PRO A 235 9.34 33.15 -8.36
N SER A 236 9.93 33.15 -7.16
CA SER A 236 9.43 33.86 -5.97
C SER A 236 9.37 35.37 -6.12
N LYS A 237 10.03 35.96 -7.15
CA LYS A 237 9.95 37.40 -7.44
C LYS A 237 8.54 37.94 -7.53
N ALA A 238 7.61 37.14 -8.07
CA ALA A 238 6.21 37.49 -8.19
C ALA A 238 5.54 37.75 -6.82
N ASN A 239 6.11 37.23 -5.74
CA ASN A 239 5.66 37.41 -4.35
C ASN A 239 6.69 38.15 -3.50
N GLY A 240 7.48 39.06 -4.13
CA GLY A 240 8.52 39.82 -3.46
C GLY A 240 9.62 38.96 -2.83
N GLY A 241 9.92 37.82 -3.47
CA GLY A 241 10.94 36.88 -3.04
C GLY A 241 10.53 35.95 -1.90
N LEU A 242 9.28 35.92 -1.45
CA LEU A 242 8.83 35.14 -0.29
C LEU A 242 8.83 33.64 -0.61
N ILE A 243 9.51 32.86 0.24
CA ILE A 243 9.59 31.39 0.20
C ILE A 243 9.34 30.80 1.59
N GLY A 244 8.69 29.66 1.63
CA GLY A 244 8.38 28.96 2.88
C GLY A 244 6.91 29.06 3.30
N PRO A 245 6.54 28.55 4.49
CA PRO A 245 7.49 28.01 5.47
C PRO A 245 8.21 26.76 4.97
N ILE A 246 9.49 26.63 5.31
CA ILE A 246 10.37 25.51 4.96
C ILE A 246 10.85 24.88 6.26
N SER A 247 10.75 23.56 6.37
CA SER A 247 11.32 22.85 7.51
C SER A 247 12.84 23.07 7.55
N ARG A 248 13.36 23.37 8.73
CA ARG A 248 14.80 23.53 8.92
C ARG A 248 15.60 22.32 8.42
N ASP A 249 15.04 21.12 8.60
CA ASP A 249 15.70 19.87 8.23
C ASP A 249 15.78 19.65 6.71
N GLU A 250 15.00 20.37 5.92
CA GLU A 250 15.05 20.36 4.45
C GLU A 250 16.16 21.25 3.88
N LEU A 251 16.73 22.13 4.71
CA LEU A 251 17.79 23.04 4.29
C LEU A 251 19.16 22.36 4.34
N ALA A 252 20.07 22.77 3.46
CA ALA A 252 21.47 22.34 3.53
C ALA A 252 22.10 22.74 4.87
N THR A 253 22.92 21.89 5.47
CA THR A 253 23.52 22.08 6.81
C THR A 253 24.25 23.44 6.94
N ALA A 254 24.95 23.87 5.91
CA ALA A 254 25.63 25.17 5.92
C ALA A 254 24.63 26.33 6.05
N LEU A 255 23.49 26.25 5.36
CA LEU A 255 22.44 27.26 5.44
C LEU A 255 21.73 27.22 6.79
N GLN A 256 21.48 26.01 7.34
CA GLN A 256 20.93 25.86 8.70
C GLN A 256 21.78 26.61 9.71
N THR A 257 23.11 26.37 9.71
CA THR A 257 24.05 27.01 10.63
C THR A 257 24.03 28.52 10.50
N GLN A 258 23.96 29.03 9.26
CA GLN A 258 23.92 30.48 9.01
C GLN A 258 22.61 31.09 9.51
N LEU A 259 21.47 30.46 9.18
CA LEU A 259 20.16 30.97 9.60
C LEU A 259 19.97 30.90 11.11
N ASP A 260 20.53 29.88 11.79
CA ASP A 260 20.48 29.76 13.26
C ASP A 260 21.16 30.94 13.97
N ALA A 261 22.22 31.47 13.37
CA ALA A 261 22.96 32.62 13.91
C ALA A 261 22.29 34.00 13.63
N MET A 262 21.33 34.03 12.68
CA MET A 262 20.68 35.27 12.25
C MET A 262 19.50 35.64 13.15
N LYS A 263 19.24 36.93 13.27
CA LYS A 263 18.00 37.48 13.84
C LYS A 263 16.96 37.67 12.75
N ILE A 264 15.68 37.63 13.15
CA ILE A 264 14.58 37.95 12.24
C ILE A 264 14.78 39.35 11.66
N GLY A 265 14.65 39.48 10.37
CA GLY A 265 14.89 40.70 9.61
C GLY A 265 16.30 40.84 9.03
N GLU A 266 17.28 40.06 9.49
CA GLU A 266 18.64 40.07 8.96
C GLU A 266 18.75 39.46 7.58
N ILE A 267 19.71 39.90 6.79
CA ILE A 267 20.04 39.40 5.46
C ILE A 267 21.40 38.68 5.46
N THR A 268 21.52 37.64 4.64
CA THR A 268 22.78 36.92 4.47
C THR A 268 23.85 37.74 3.72
N GLY A 269 25.06 37.21 3.69
CA GLY A 269 26.00 37.54 2.61
C GLY A 269 25.46 37.05 1.25
N VAL A 270 26.18 37.37 0.19
CA VAL A 270 25.96 36.77 -1.11
C VAL A 270 26.39 35.29 -1.05
N ILE A 271 25.48 34.38 -1.33
CA ILE A 271 25.71 32.93 -1.28
C ILE A 271 25.86 32.42 -2.71
N ARG A 272 27.00 31.80 -3.03
CA ARG A 272 27.18 31.08 -4.32
C ARG A 272 26.43 29.75 -4.28
N THR A 273 25.61 29.55 -5.26
CA THR A 273 24.89 28.28 -5.49
C THR A 273 25.37 27.63 -6.80
N THR A 274 24.92 26.44 -7.12
CA THR A 274 25.25 25.77 -8.39
C THR A 274 24.75 26.51 -9.62
N ARG A 275 23.71 27.36 -9.47
CA ARG A 275 23.03 28.05 -10.59
C ARG A 275 23.26 29.57 -10.62
N GLY A 276 23.87 30.14 -9.61
CA GLY A 276 24.04 31.60 -9.50
C GLY A 276 24.32 32.07 -8.08
N TYR A 277 23.90 33.28 -7.80
CA TYR A 277 24.10 33.93 -6.51
C TYR A 277 22.76 34.22 -5.83
N GLN A 278 22.71 34.01 -4.52
CA GLN A 278 21.52 34.18 -3.72
C GLN A 278 21.75 35.06 -2.51
N ILE A 279 20.80 35.93 -2.22
CA ILE A 279 20.71 36.71 -0.97
C ILE A 279 19.40 36.28 -0.30
N LEU A 280 19.50 35.94 0.98
CA LEU A 280 18.33 35.53 1.78
C LEU A 280 18.09 36.54 2.90
N LYS A 281 16.82 36.75 3.23
CA LYS A 281 16.38 37.47 4.43
C LYS A 281 15.56 36.54 5.29
N LEU A 282 15.83 36.46 6.57
CA LEU A 282 15.03 35.71 7.53
C LEU A 282 13.80 36.54 7.92
N GLU A 283 12.59 36.10 7.44
CA GLU A 283 11.34 36.79 7.76
C GLU A 283 10.76 36.31 9.08
N SER A 284 10.73 35.00 9.29
CA SER A 284 10.27 34.39 10.53
C SER A 284 10.91 33.03 10.79
N ARG A 285 10.90 32.62 12.04
CA ARG A 285 11.33 31.29 12.47
C ARG A 285 10.41 30.82 13.59
N THR A 286 9.95 29.58 13.50
CA THR A 286 9.30 28.89 14.61
C THR A 286 10.33 28.11 15.41
N GLU A 287 10.03 27.82 16.66
CA GLU A 287 10.86 26.94 17.48
C GLU A 287 10.47 25.48 17.24
N THR A 288 11.44 24.57 17.42
CA THR A 288 11.17 23.14 17.48
C THR A 288 10.23 22.87 18.66
N LYS A 289 9.09 22.25 18.38
CA LYS A 289 8.12 21.87 19.41
C LYS A 289 8.11 20.37 19.57
N ILE A 290 8.37 19.87 20.78
CA ILE A 290 8.16 18.47 21.14
C ILE A 290 6.81 18.40 21.84
N ARG A 291 5.87 17.66 21.25
CA ARG A 291 4.60 17.36 21.89
C ARG A 291 4.87 16.54 23.16
N THR A 292 4.36 16.98 24.27
CA THR A 292 4.46 16.26 25.54
C THR A 292 3.77 14.89 25.42
N PHE A 293 4.07 13.96 26.32
CA PHE A 293 3.40 12.66 26.39
C PHE A 293 1.88 12.81 26.42
N ASP A 294 1.35 13.74 27.24
CA ASP A 294 -0.09 13.98 27.35
C ASP A 294 -0.69 14.52 26.06
N GLU A 295 -0.02 15.45 25.37
CA GLU A 295 -0.48 15.96 24.08
C GLU A 295 -0.46 14.90 22.96
N ALA A 296 0.44 13.92 23.06
CA ALA A 296 0.60 12.85 22.08
C ALA A 296 -0.09 11.52 22.49
N ARG A 297 -0.71 11.46 23.67
CA ARG A 297 -1.22 10.24 24.29
C ARG A 297 -2.10 9.38 23.36
N SER A 298 -3.01 10.01 22.63
CA SER A 298 -3.90 9.31 21.69
C SER A 298 -3.13 8.65 20.55
N ASP A 299 -2.20 9.40 19.94
CA ASP A 299 -1.39 8.91 18.81
C ASP A 299 -0.45 7.77 19.26
N ILE A 300 0.14 7.92 20.46
CA ILE A 300 0.98 6.89 21.08
C ILE A 300 0.18 5.63 21.31
N SER A 301 -1.01 5.75 21.93
CA SER A 301 -1.88 4.61 22.22
C SER A 301 -2.29 3.87 20.94
N ASN A 302 -2.59 4.60 19.86
CA ASN A 302 -2.92 4.01 18.58
C ASN A 302 -1.72 3.26 17.99
N LYS A 303 -0.54 3.88 17.94
CA LYS A 303 0.69 3.26 17.39
C LYS A 303 1.11 2.01 18.18
N VAL A 304 1.08 2.07 19.50
CA VAL A 304 1.38 0.93 20.37
C VAL A 304 0.34 -0.17 20.20
N GLY A 305 -0.95 0.20 20.14
CA GLY A 305 -2.06 -0.73 19.91
C GLY A 305 -1.94 -1.45 18.58
N GLU A 306 -1.65 -0.75 17.50
CA GLU A 306 -1.43 -1.33 16.16
C GLU A 306 -0.24 -2.30 16.13
N SER A 307 0.87 -1.92 16.75
CA SER A 307 2.06 -2.78 16.87
C SER A 307 1.75 -4.06 17.65
N LYS A 308 1.09 -3.94 18.80
CA LYS A 308 0.64 -5.09 19.61
C LYS A 308 -0.33 -5.96 18.84
N MET A 309 -1.30 -5.37 18.13
CA MET A 309 -2.29 -6.10 17.34
C MET A 309 -1.61 -6.96 16.29
N THR A 310 -0.61 -6.41 15.59
CA THR A 310 0.15 -7.15 14.58
C THR A 310 0.88 -8.34 15.20
N GLY A 311 1.60 -8.12 16.29
CA GLY A 311 2.32 -9.18 17.00
C GLY A 311 1.42 -10.27 17.58
N GLU A 312 0.34 -9.89 18.26
CA GLU A 312 -0.60 -10.84 18.86
C GLU A 312 -1.40 -11.62 17.80
N ARG A 313 -1.73 -10.99 16.65
CA ARG A 313 -2.34 -11.70 15.52
C ARG A 313 -1.42 -12.79 14.97
N LEU A 314 -0.14 -12.49 14.82
CA LEU A 314 0.82 -13.47 14.30
C LEU A 314 1.03 -14.65 15.27
N LYS A 315 1.16 -14.38 16.57
CA LYS A 315 1.22 -15.41 17.61
C LYS A 315 -0.05 -16.26 17.65
N TYR A 316 -1.20 -15.61 17.47
CA TYR A 316 -2.49 -16.30 17.44
C TYR A 316 -2.57 -17.26 16.25
N LEU A 317 -2.21 -16.83 15.04
CA LEU A 317 -2.17 -17.68 13.85
C LEU A 317 -1.15 -18.82 14.00
N GLU A 318 0.01 -18.57 14.61
CA GLU A 318 1.00 -19.60 14.90
C GLU A 318 0.44 -20.67 15.82
N ARG A 319 -0.28 -20.27 16.88
CA ARG A 319 -0.96 -21.20 17.77
C ARG A 319 -2.04 -22.02 17.04
N LEU A 320 -2.86 -21.41 16.18
CA LEU A 320 -3.88 -22.12 15.40
C LEU A 320 -3.23 -23.15 14.48
N ARG A 321 -2.12 -22.78 13.78
CA ARG A 321 -1.37 -23.71 12.92
C ARG A 321 -0.77 -24.87 13.71
N GLY A 322 -0.23 -24.58 14.92
CA GLY A 322 0.36 -25.60 15.79
C GLY A 322 -0.64 -26.63 16.31
N LEU A 323 -1.92 -26.29 16.39
CA LEU A 323 -3.01 -27.20 16.79
C LEU A 323 -3.67 -27.93 15.63
N ALA A 324 -3.42 -27.48 14.39
CA ALA A 324 -4.10 -27.98 13.21
C ALA A 324 -3.43 -29.21 12.60
N THR A 325 -4.22 -30.09 12.02
CA THR A 325 -3.77 -31.16 11.13
C THR A 325 -3.80 -30.67 9.70
N ILE A 326 -2.62 -30.36 9.12
CA ILE A 326 -2.47 -29.87 7.75
C ILE A 326 -1.88 -30.98 6.89
N THR A 327 -2.66 -31.47 5.92
CA THR A 327 -2.27 -32.54 4.99
C THR A 327 -2.11 -31.98 3.58
N TRP A 328 -0.90 -32.00 3.06
CA TRP A 328 -0.58 -31.51 1.72
C TRP A 328 -0.77 -32.59 0.66
N ARG A 329 -1.31 -32.19 -0.48
CA ARG A 329 -1.44 -33.01 -1.71
C ARG A 329 -0.57 -32.47 -2.85
N ASN A 330 0.14 -31.37 -2.60
CA ASN A 330 1.05 -30.73 -3.55
C ASN A 330 2.33 -30.32 -2.81
N ASP A 331 3.46 -30.96 -3.11
CA ASP A 331 4.74 -30.77 -2.43
C ASP A 331 5.39 -29.40 -2.76
N GLU A 332 5.14 -28.85 -3.95
CA GLU A 332 5.67 -27.53 -4.32
C GLU A 332 4.98 -26.43 -3.53
N LEU A 333 3.66 -26.51 -3.37
CA LEU A 333 2.92 -25.58 -2.53
C LEU A 333 3.27 -25.73 -1.05
N LYS A 334 3.57 -26.96 -0.58
CA LYS A 334 4.10 -27.13 0.76
C LYS A 334 5.43 -26.39 0.94
N LYS A 335 6.35 -26.52 -0.01
CA LYS A 335 7.64 -25.78 0.05
C LYS A 335 7.42 -24.26 0.05
N ALA A 336 6.50 -23.76 -0.80
CA ALA A 336 6.17 -22.34 -0.84
C ALA A 336 5.58 -21.86 0.49
N TYR A 337 4.70 -22.63 1.11
CA TYR A 337 4.15 -22.37 2.44
C TYR A 337 5.26 -22.32 3.51
N ASP A 338 6.15 -23.32 3.55
CA ASP A 338 7.25 -23.39 4.51
C ASP A 338 8.20 -22.19 4.36
N GLN A 339 8.46 -21.74 3.12
CA GLN A 339 9.24 -20.52 2.83
C GLN A 339 8.58 -19.24 3.37
N ALA A 340 7.28 -19.07 3.12
CA ALA A 340 6.53 -17.92 3.62
C ALA A 340 6.49 -17.90 5.15
N LEU A 341 6.27 -19.06 5.77
CA LEU A 341 6.27 -19.20 7.23
C LEU A 341 7.62 -18.82 7.84
N ALA A 342 8.73 -19.31 7.28
CA ALA A 342 10.07 -18.98 7.73
C ALA A 342 10.41 -17.49 7.52
N ALA A 343 9.92 -16.86 6.45
CA ALA A 343 10.08 -15.43 6.22
C ALA A 343 9.32 -14.62 7.27
N ARG A 344 8.07 -14.99 7.56
CA ARG A 344 7.22 -14.33 8.57
C ARG A 344 7.82 -14.44 9.98
N GLN A 345 8.39 -15.59 10.36
CA GLN A 345 9.05 -15.77 11.66
C GLN A 345 10.30 -14.90 11.82
N ARG A 346 11.07 -14.70 10.75
CA ARG A 346 12.23 -13.77 10.77
C ARG A 346 11.82 -12.34 11.03
N THR A 347 10.71 -11.90 10.47
CA THR A 347 10.16 -10.54 10.68
C THR A 347 9.68 -10.32 12.13
N LEU A 348 9.33 -11.41 12.85
CA LEU A 348 8.92 -11.33 14.26
C LEU A 348 10.12 -11.32 15.22
N ALA A 349 11.27 -11.82 14.79
CA ALA A 349 12.46 -11.97 15.63
C ALA A 349 13.41 -10.75 15.56
N GLY A 350 13.26 -9.87 14.57
CA GLY A 350 14.04 -8.63 14.39
C GLY A 350 13.23 -7.39 14.72
#